data_41c223afc41af7a50e324f6c7de0f31b
#
_entry.id   41c223afc41af7a50e324f6c7de0f31b
#
_cell.length_a   1.000
_cell.length_b   1.000
_cell.length_c   1.000
_cell.angle_alpha   90.00
_cell.angle_beta   90.00
_cell.angle_gamma   90.00
#
_symmetry.space_group_name_H-M   'P 1'
#
loop_
_entity.id
_entity.type
_entity.pdbx_description
1 polymer ?
#
loop_
_entity_poly.entity_id
_entity_poly.type
_entity_poly.pdbx_seq_one_letter_code
_entity_poly.pdbx_strand_id
1 'polypeptide(L)' 'MFEMSKKILERVSFDRTLFRKELTKAVRWIKPDEKLLLQVWCLSTFGHMYKDVILEVFRGVAKI' A
#
# COMPACT_ATOMS: atom_id res chain seq x y z
N MET A 1 6.16 9.24 -7.84
CA MET A 1 6.17 8.19 -6.79
C MET A 1 4.89 7.40 -6.72
N PHE A 2 3.75 8.07 -6.81
CA PHE A 2 2.46 7.38 -6.71
C PHE A 2 2.28 6.33 -7.82
N GLU A 3 2.53 6.72 -9.06
CA GLU A 3 2.39 5.78 -10.18
C GLU A 3 3.39 4.64 -10.12
N MET A 4 4.61 4.95 -9.71
CA MET A 4 5.64 3.92 -9.56
C MET A 4 5.26 2.94 -8.46
N SER A 5 4.72 3.45 -7.34
CA SER A 5 4.28 2.59 -6.25
C SER A 5 3.20 1.61 -6.71
N LYS A 6 2.25 2.09 -7.52
CA LYS A 6 1.19 1.24 -8.05
C LYS A 6 1.76 0.09 -8.88
N LYS A 7 2.74 0.41 -9.74
CA LYS A 7 3.35 -0.61 -10.59
C LYS A 7 4.09 -1.66 -9.76
N ILE A 8 4.82 -1.21 -8.74
CA ILE A 8 5.56 -2.13 -7.87
C ILE A 8 4.59 -3.05 -7.13
N LEU A 9 3.53 -2.48 -6.58
CA LEU A 9 2.55 -3.26 -5.83
C LEU A 9 1.85 -4.30 -6.71
N GLU A 10 1.55 -3.93 -7.95
CA GLU A 10 0.97 -4.88 -8.89
C GLU A 10 1.91 -6.05 -9.17
N ARG A 11 3.19 -5.78 -9.26
CA ARG A 11 4.18 -6.81 -9.52
C ARG A 11 4.32 -7.80 -8.36
N VAL A 12 4.25 -7.30 -7.13
CA VAL A 12 4.46 -8.15 -5.95
C VAL A 12 3.16 -8.66 -5.36
N SER A 13 2.05 -8.44 -6.02
CA SER A 13 0.74 -8.84 -5.49
C SER A 13 0.57 -10.35 -5.36
N PHE A 14 1.42 -11.12 -6.02
CA PHE A 14 1.38 -12.59 -5.94
C PHE A 14 1.95 -13.11 -4.61
N ASP A 15 2.66 -12.27 -3.88
CA ASP A 15 3.33 -12.68 -2.64
C ASP A 15 2.94 -11.72 -1.52
N ARG A 16 2.20 -12.22 -0.53
CA ARG A 16 1.71 -11.43 0.59
C ARG A 16 2.84 -10.72 1.34
N THR A 17 3.93 -11.42 1.59
CA THR A 17 5.06 -10.87 2.33
C THR A 17 5.72 -9.73 1.56
N LEU A 18 5.95 -9.94 0.27
CA LEU A 18 6.54 -8.90 -0.57
C LEU A 18 5.59 -7.72 -0.73
N PHE A 19 4.31 -7.99 -0.90
CA PHE A 19 3.32 -6.94 -1.02
C PHE A 19 3.33 -6.04 0.21
N ARG A 20 3.32 -6.63 1.39
CA ARG A 20 3.34 -5.88 2.64
C ARG A 20 4.62 -5.05 2.76
N LYS A 21 5.75 -5.63 2.43
CA LYS A 21 7.03 -4.96 2.51
C LYS A 21 7.10 -3.76 1.58
N GLU A 22 6.69 -3.94 0.34
CA GLU A 22 6.73 -2.85 -0.63
C GLU A 22 5.69 -1.78 -0.31
N LEU A 23 4.53 -2.18 0.18
CA LEU A 23 3.52 -1.22 0.58
C LEU A 23 4.00 -0.37 1.75
N THR A 24 4.65 -0.98 2.72
CA THR A 24 5.21 -0.25 3.86
C THR A 24 6.22 0.79 3.39
N LYS A 25 7.08 0.41 2.46
CA LYS A 25 8.05 1.35 1.89
C LYS A 25 7.33 2.49 1.16
N ALA A 26 6.37 2.15 0.34
CA ALA A 26 5.65 3.15 -0.45
C ALA A 26 4.97 4.18 0.44
N VAL A 27 4.34 3.74 1.51
CA VAL A 27 3.62 4.62 2.42
C VAL A 27 4.58 5.58 3.12
N ARG A 28 5.81 5.15 3.36
CA ARG A 28 6.81 6.02 3.99
C ARG A 28 7.35 7.09 3.05
N TRP A 29 7.40 6.81 1.76
CA TRP A 29 7.98 7.71 0.78
C TRP A 29 6.97 8.62 0.10
N ILE A 30 5.70 8.27 0.16
CA ILE A 30 4.64 9.02 -0.52
C ILE A 30 4.27 10.27 0.28
N LYS A 31 3.81 11.30 -0.42
CA LYS A 31 3.39 12.53 0.23
C LYS A 31 2.12 12.32 1.03
N PRO A 32 1.92 13.08 2.13
CA PRO A 32 0.72 12.90 2.97
C PRO A 32 -0.58 13.01 2.20
N ASP A 33 -0.67 13.91 1.25
CA ASP A 33 -1.90 14.10 0.47
C ASP A 33 -2.15 12.94 -0.49
N GLU A 34 -1.10 12.23 -0.89
CA GLU A 34 -1.24 11.07 -1.77
C GLU A 34 -1.48 9.78 -1.00
N LYS A 35 -1.27 9.81 0.31
CA LYS A 35 -1.42 8.62 1.14
C LYS A 35 -2.85 8.06 1.09
N LEU A 36 -3.83 8.95 1.21
CA LEU A 36 -5.22 8.53 1.14
C LEU A 36 -5.58 7.97 -0.24
N LEU A 37 -5.05 8.60 -1.29
CA LEU A 37 -5.29 8.12 -2.65
C LEU A 37 -4.72 6.72 -2.83
N LEU A 38 -3.53 6.48 -2.31
CA LEU A 38 -2.91 5.16 -2.40
C LEU A 38 -3.72 4.13 -1.61
N GLN A 39 -4.21 4.50 -0.44
CA GLN A 39 -5.01 3.60 0.38
C GLN A 39 -6.29 3.20 -0.35
N VAL A 40 -7.00 4.17 -0.92
CA VAL A 40 -8.23 3.90 -1.67
C VAL A 40 -7.94 3.00 -2.86
N TRP A 41 -6.86 3.29 -3.58
CA TRP A 41 -6.49 2.48 -4.74
C TRP A 41 -6.16 1.05 -4.33
N CYS A 42 -5.40 0.88 -3.26
CA CYS A 42 -5.04 -0.45 -2.78
C CYS A 42 -6.28 -1.24 -2.37
N LEU A 43 -7.18 -0.61 -1.64
CA LEU A 43 -8.40 -1.29 -1.21
C LEU A 43 -9.30 -1.65 -2.39
N SER A 44 -9.35 -0.80 -3.40
CA SER A 44 -10.14 -1.08 -4.59
C SER A 44 -9.54 -2.20 -5.43
N THR A 45 -8.22 -2.23 -5.53
CA THR A 45 -7.54 -3.19 -6.39
C THR A 45 -7.23 -4.50 -5.68
N PHE A 46 -6.78 -4.44 -4.45
CA PHE A 46 -6.31 -5.61 -3.70
C PHE A 46 -7.12 -5.89 -2.44
N GLY A 47 -8.17 -5.13 -2.17
CA GLY A 47 -8.91 -5.27 -0.93
C GLY A 47 -9.50 -6.65 -0.72
N HIS A 48 -9.89 -7.31 -1.79
CA HIS A 48 -10.46 -8.66 -1.69
C HIS A 48 -9.42 -9.70 -1.26
N MET A 49 -8.13 -9.39 -1.42
CA MET A 49 -7.04 -10.31 -1.07
C MET A 49 -6.27 -9.84 0.17
N TYR A 50 -5.98 -8.55 0.24
CA TYR A 50 -5.05 -8.02 1.22
C TYR A 50 -5.62 -6.89 2.06
N LYS A 51 -6.93 -6.88 2.28
CA LYS A 51 -7.57 -5.83 3.05
C LYS A 51 -6.91 -5.67 4.43
N ASP A 52 -6.67 -6.79 5.10
CA ASP A 52 -6.05 -6.78 6.43
C ASP A 52 -4.63 -6.20 6.39
N VAL A 53 -3.86 -6.57 5.39
CA VAL A 53 -2.50 -6.08 5.23
C VAL A 53 -2.51 -4.58 4.97
N ILE A 54 -3.38 -4.14 4.06
CA ILE A 54 -3.46 -2.73 3.69
C ILE A 54 -3.83 -1.88 4.89
N LEU A 55 -4.87 -2.26 5.61
CA LEU A 55 -5.31 -1.50 6.77
C LEU A 55 -4.26 -1.48 7.87
N GLU A 56 -3.56 -2.60 8.07
CA GLU A 56 -2.51 -2.68 9.08
C GLU A 56 -1.34 -1.75 8.76
N VAL A 57 -0.91 -1.74 7.50
CA VAL A 57 0.21 -0.91 7.09
C VAL A 57 -0.12 0.57 7.23
N PHE A 58 -1.30 0.98 6.77
CA PHE A 58 -1.68 2.39 6.85
C PHE A 58 -1.95 2.82 8.29
N ARG A 59 -2.50 1.93 9.11
CA ARG A 59 -2.73 2.22 10.53
C ARG A 59 -1.40 2.40 11.27
N GLY A 60 -0.43 1.54 11.00
CA GLY A 60 0.88 1.62 11.63
C GLY A 60 1.57 2.93 11.34
N VAL A 61 1.47 3.40 10.10
CA VAL A 61 2.08 4.68 9.72
C VAL A 61 1.34 5.85 10.37
N ALA A 62 0.02 5.73 10.48
CA ALA A 62 -0.78 6.80 11.07
C ALA A 62 -0.49 7.02 12.55
N LYS A 63 0.01 6.01 13.23
CA LYS A 63 0.34 6.11 14.66
C LYS A 63 1.61 6.90 14.92
N ILE A 64 2.42 7.09 13.94
CA ILE A 64 3.68 7.80 14.09
C ILE A 64 3.46 9.28 13.81
#